data_513802ed199f2fab8a0441c5ac9c4fcb
#
_entry.id   513802ed199f2fab8a0441c5ac9c4fcb
#
_cell.length_a   1.000
_cell.length_b   1.000
_cell.length_c   1.000
_cell.angle_alpha   90.00
_cell.angle_beta   90.00
_cell.angle_gamma   90.00
#
_symmetry.space_group_name_H-M   'P 1'
#
loop_
_entity.id
_entity.type
_entity.pdbx_description
1 polymer ?
#
loop_
_entity_poly.entity_id
_entity_poly.type
_entity_poly.pdbx_seq_one_letter_code
_entity_poly.pdbx_strand_id
1 'polypeptide(L)'
;MANIIKYRLLTRGDLDGLICAVLMKHLDMVDEITFVDHPSDMQSGAVAVSDRDISTNLPYVSGVHLAIDHHFSEALRNKKNDRHIIDPDAPSAARVVYNYYGGENRFPELFDDMMMGVDKA
;
A
#
# COMPACT_ATOMS: atom_id res chain seq x y z
N MET A 1 21.45 -14.96 -13.41
CA MET A 1 20.29 -14.77 -12.53
C MET A 1 19.66 -13.42 -12.79
N ALA A 2 18.34 -13.40 -12.91
CA ALA A 2 17.64 -12.14 -13.03
C ALA A 2 17.76 -11.36 -11.72
N ASN A 3 18.09 -10.08 -11.80
CA ASN A 3 18.06 -9.19 -10.64
C ASN A 3 16.60 -8.86 -10.32
N ILE A 4 16.15 -9.26 -9.14
CA ILE A 4 14.82 -8.91 -8.67
C ILE A 4 14.89 -7.51 -8.10
N ILE A 5 14.15 -6.58 -8.71
CA ILE A 5 14.03 -5.23 -8.19
C ILE A 5 13.13 -5.27 -6.97
N LYS A 6 13.64 -4.74 -5.85
CA LYS A 6 12.84 -4.57 -4.64
C LYS A 6 12.60 -3.09 -4.40
N TYR A 7 11.47 -2.80 -3.79
CA TYR A 7 10.99 -1.44 -3.57
C TYR A 7 11.09 -1.07 -2.10
N ARG A 8 11.08 0.22 -1.84
CA ARG A 8 10.82 0.73 -0.51
C ARG A 8 9.31 0.90 -0.35
N LEU A 9 8.76 0.38 0.73
CA LEU A 9 7.36 0.60 1.07
C LEU A 9 7.25 1.84 1.94
N LEU A 10 6.41 2.78 1.52
CA LEU A 10 5.94 3.89 2.34
C LEU A 10 4.52 3.56 2.78
N THR A 11 4.26 3.49 4.06
CA THR A 11 2.93 3.13 4.55
C THR A 11 2.60 3.93 5.81
N ARG A 12 1.31 4.07 6.10
CA ARG A 12 0.87 4.80 7.27
C ARG A 12 1.20 4.04 8.55
N GLY A 13 1.50 4.78 9.63
CA GLY A 13 1.86 4.20 10.94
C GLY A 13 0.63 3.82 11.75
N ASP A 14 -0.31 3.09 11.17
CA ASP A 14 -1.49 2.55 11.84
C ASP A 14 -1.62 1.05 11.56
N LEU A 15 -2.68 0.41 12.09
CA LEU A 15 -2.87 -1.03 11.90
C LEU A 15 -2.98 -1.39 10.41
N ASP A 16 -3.77 -0.64 9.65
CA ASP A 16 -3.93 -0.88 8.21
C ASP A 16 -2.58 -0.81 7.49
N GLY A 17 -1.80 0.23 7.77
CA GLY A 17 -0.46 0.38 7.20
C GLY A 17 0.49 -0.75 7.60
N LEU A 18 0.42 -1.19 8.86
CA LEU A 18 1.24 -2.31 9.33
C LEU A 18 0.89 -3.61 8.58
N ILE A 19 -0.39 -3.89 8.39
CA ILE A 19 -0.82 -5.11 7.69
C ILE A 19 -0.41 -5.03 6.21
N CYS A 20 -0.50 -3.85 5.58
CA CYS A 20 0.07 -3.66 4.23
C CYS A 20 1.54 -4.09 4.20
N ALA A 21 2.32 -3.70 5.21
CA ALA A 21 3.74 -4.06 5.28
C ALA A 21 3.92 -5.58 5.40
N VAL A 22 3.10 -6.25 6.22
CA VAL A 22 3.14 -7.71 6.35
C VAL A 22 2.89 -8.39 5.00
N LEU A 23 1.86 -7.95 4.28
CA LEU A 23 1.52 -8.52 2.97
C LEU A 23 2.65 -8.32 1.96
N MET A 24 3.20 -7.10 1.89
CA MET A 24 4.27 -6.79 0.95
C MET A 24 5.57 -7.54 1.27
N LYS A 25 5.88 -7.75 2.55
CA LYS A 25 7.02 -8.57 2.96
C LYS A 25 6.81 -10.03 2.59
N HIS A 26 5.61 -10.54 2.76
CA HIS A 26 5.29 -11.93 2.36
C HIS A 26 5.54 -12.15 0.86
N LEU A 27 5.22 -11.15 0.04
CA LEU A 27 5.44 -11.21 -1.41
C LEU A 27 6.92 -11.04 -1.80
N ASP A 28 7.77 -10.71 -0.85
CA ASP A 28 9.21 -10.45 -1.07
C ASP A 28 9.46 -9.34 -2.09
N MET A 29 8.61 -8.33 -2.10
CA MET A 29 8.68 -7.20 -3.04
C MET A 29 9.41 -6.00 -2.48
N VAL A 30 9.58 -5.93 -1.16
CA VAL A 30 10.16 -4.75 -0.50
C VAL A 30 11.34 -5.16 0.38
N ASP A 31 12.37 -4.33 0.39
CA ASP A 31 13.56 -4.51 1.23
C ASP A 31 13.72 -3.40 2.27
N GLU A 32 12.89 -2.37 2.21
CA GLU A 32 12.90 -1.27 3.15
C GLU A 32 11.46 -0.83 3.42
N ILE A 33 11.12 -0.52 4.66
CA ILE A 33 9.81 -0.05 5.05
C ILE A 33 9.97 1.23 5.84
N THR A 34 9.27 2.29 5.42
CA THR A 34 9.21 3.57 6.13
C THR A 34 7.76 3.84 6.52
N PHE A 35 7.50 4.00 7.81
CA PHE A 35 6.18 4.39 8.30
C PHE A 35 6.07 5.91 8.31
N VAL A 36 4.98 6.41 7.72
CA VAL A 36 4.69 7.84 7.63
C VAL A 36 3.59 8.16 8.63
N ASP A 37 3.93 8.94 9.66
CA ASP A 37 2.97 9.26 10.73
C ASP A 37 1.97 10.33 10.32
N HIS A 38 2.38 11.24 9.45
CA HIS A 38 1.54 12.34 8.99
C HIS A 38 1.35 12.25 7.47
N PRO A 39 0.17 11.79 7.00
CA PRO A 39 -0.07 11.63 5.56
C PRO A 39 0.19 12.91 4.75
N SER A 40 -0.01 14.09 5.35
CA SER A 40 0.29 15.37 4.70
C SER A 40 1.77 15.53 4.33
N ASP A 41 2.68 14.80 4.99
CA ASP A 41 4.11 14.83 4.67
C ASP A 41 4.39 14.26 3.27
N MET A 42 3.52 13.41 2.77
CA MET A 42 3.60 12.92 1.39
C MET A 42 3.32 14.05 0.40
N GLN A 43 2.25 14.79 0.65
CA GLN A 43 1.80 15.85 -0.26
C GLN A 43 2.71 17.08 -0.23
N SER A 44 3.28 17.38 0.94
CA SER A 44 4.16 18.54 1.11
C SER A 44 5.57 18.33 0.58
N GLY A 45 5.94 17.08 0.29
CA GLY A 45 7.30 16.73 -0.11
C GLY A 45 8.27 16.53 1.05
N ALA A 46 7.79 16.57 2.29
CA ALA A 46 8.63 16.28 3.46
C ALA A 46 9.17 14.85 3.41
N VAL A 47 8.40 13.92 2.81
CA VAL A 47 8.88 12.58 2.46
C VAL A 47 9.16 12.57 0.96
N ALA A 48 10.43 12.47 0.59
CA ALA A 48 10.83 12.41 -0.82
C ALA A 48 10.47 11.04 -1.40
N VAL A 49 9.85 11.03 -2.58
CA VAL A 49 9.42 9.80 -3.26
C VAL A 49 10.19 9.61 -4.57
N SER A 50 10.28 8.37 -5.01
CA SER A 50 10.90 8.01 -6.29
C SER A 50 10.19 6.81 -6.91
N ASP A 51 10.63 6.42 -8.11
CA ASP A 51 10.09 5.24 -8.81
C ASP A 51 10.49 3.91 -8.15
N ARG A 52 11.28 3.96 -7.08
CA ARG A 52 11.61 2.81 -6.24
C ARG A 52 10.66 2.67 -5.06
N ASP A 53 9.66 3.52 -4.95
CA ASP A 53 8.73 3.55 -3.83
C ASP A 53 7.36 3.02 -4.22
N ILE A 54 6.80 2.17 -3.35
CA ILE A 54 5.40 1.79 -3.36
C ILE A 54 4.77 2.40 -2.12
N SER A 55 3.67 3.13 -2.26
CA SER A 55 2.94 3.67 -1.12
C SER A 55 1.62 2.93 -0.90
N THR A 56 1.28 2.69 0.37
CA THR A 56 0.01 2.06 0.75
C THR A 56 -0.63 2.86 1.88
N ASN A 57 -1.94 3.04 1.81
CA ASN A 57 -2.72 3.74 2.85
C ASN A 57 -2.26 5.20 3.06
N LEU A 58 -1.78 5.83 2.00
CA LEU A 58 -1.25 7.20 1.99
C LEU A 58 -1.77 7.95 0.77
N PRO A 59 -1.81 9.30 0.81
CA PRO A 59 -2.18 10.09 -0.36
C PRO A 59 -1.27 9.80 -1.55
N TYR A 60 -1.86 9.78 -2.75
CA TYR A 60 -1.09 9.60 -3.98
C TYR A 60 -0.18 10.79 -4.22
N VAL A 61 1.06 10.51 -4.54
CA VAL A 61 2.04 11.52 -4.96
C VAL A 61 2.67 11.06 -6.26
N SER A 62 2.69 11.95 -7.26
CA SER A 62 3.32 11.66 -8.54
C SER A 62 4.80 11.31 -8.36
N GLY A 63 5.28 10.33 -9.08
CA GLY A 63 6.67 9.88 -9.02
C GLY A 63 6.87 8.54 -8.34
N VAL A 64 5.90 8.06 -7.55
CA VAL A 64 5.98 6.72 -6.97
C VAL A 64 5.80 5.66 -8.07
N HIS A 65 6.39 4.49 -7.84
CA HIS A 65 6.18 3.36 -8.73
C HIS A 65 4.71 2.91 -8.73
N LEU A 66 4.12 2.81 -7.54
CA LEU A 66 2.74 2.37 -7.38
C LEU A 66 2.19 2.93 -6.06
N ALA A 67 0.94 3.38 -6.07
CA ALA A 67 0.22 3.79 -4.87
C ALA A 67 -1.04 2.97 -4.74
N ILE A 68 -1.28 2.39 -3.57
CA ILE A 68 -2.43 1.53 -3.30
C ILE A 68 -3.19 2.09 -2.10
N ASP A 69 -4.49 2.34 -2.26
CA ASP A 69 -5.29 2.95 -1.21
C ASP A 69 -6.78 2.61 -1.36
N HIS A 70 -7.57 2.96 -0.35
CA HIS A 70 -9.03 2.78 -0.37
C HIS A 70 -9.81 4.06 -0.02
N HIS A 71 -9.13 5.16 0.29
CA HIS A 71 -9.81 6.38 0.71
C HIS A 71 -10.60 7.02 -0.43
N PHE A 72 -11.90 7.23 -0.23
CA PHE A 72 -12.78 7.81 -1.23
C PHE A 72 -12.31 9.20 -1.67
N SER A 73 -11.80 10.01 -0.72
CA SER A 73 -11.27 11.34 -1.03
C SER A 73 -10.13 11.30 -2.04
N GLU A 74 -9.29 10.27 -2.01
CA GLU A 74 -8.20 10.10 -2.97
C GLU A 74 -8.72 9.75 -4.36
N ALA A 75 -9.80 8.95 -4.44
CA ALA A 75 -10.43 8.64 -5.71
C ALA A 75 -11.03 9.89 -6.37
N LEU A 76 -11.57 10.81 -5.57
CA LEU A 76 -12.12 12.08 -6.08
C LEU A 76 -11.04 13.08 -6.47
N ARG A 77 -9.94 13.12 -5.72
CA ARG A 77 -8.88 14.12 -5.88
C ARG A 77 -7.99 13.83 -7.10
N ASN A 78 -7.77 12.57 -7.40
CA ASN A 78 -6.78 12.16 -8.39
C ASN A 78 -7.43 11.68 -9.68
N LYS A 79 -6.80 12.01 -10.82
CA LYS A 79 -7.18 11.42 -12.09
C LYS A 79 -6.78 9.95 -12.09
N LYS A 80 -7.59 9.12 -12.73
CA LYS A 80 -7.27 7.70 -12.90
C LYS A 80 -5.95 7.54 -13.66
N ASN A 81 -5.05 6.72 -13.12
CA ASN A 81 -3.80 6.39 -13.79
C ASN A 81 -3.33 4.99 -13.35
N ASP A 82 -2.43 4.39 -14.14
CA ASP A 82 -1.99 3.01 -13.92
C ASP A 82 -1.09 2.85 -12.69
N ARG A 83 -0.60 3.96 -12.14
CA ARG A 83 0.25 3.96 -10.95
C ARG A 83 -0.54 4.15 -9.65
N HIS A 84 -1.85 4.29 -9.77
CA HIS A 84 -2.71 4.49 -8.60
C HIS A 84 -3.82 3.45 -8.59
N ILE A 85 -3.67 2.46 -7.70
CA ILE A 85 -4.65 1.40 -7.50
C ILE A 85 -5.51 1.81 -6.31
N ILE A 86 -6.76 2.13 -6.58
CA ILE A 86 -7.67 2.61 -5.54
C ILE A 86 -9.01 1.89 -5.64
N ASP A 87 -9.50 1.43 -4.49
CA ASP A 87 -10.81 0.80 -4.37
C ASP A 87 -11.52 1.37 -3.14
N PRO A 88 -12.38 2.40 -3.33
CA PRO A 88 -13.08 3.01 -2.20
C PRO A 88 -14.09 2.09 -1.52
N ASP A 89 -14.49 1.00 -2.17
CA ASP A 89 -15.41 0.02 -1.59
C ASP A 89 -14.71 -0.99 -0.69
N ALA A 90 -13.38 -1.05 -0.73
CA ALA A 90 -12.63 -1.96 0.13
C ALA A 90 -12.62 -1.43 1.57
N PRO A 91 -12.73 -2.32 2.56
CA PRO A 91 -12.76 -1.92 3.98
C PRO A 91 -11.42 -1.44 4.52
N SER A 92 -10.32 -1.72 3.82
CA SER A 92 -8.98 -1.33 4.24
C SER A 92 -8.05 -1.25 3.03
N ALA A 93 -6.96 -0.48 3.14
CA ALA A 93 -5.92 -0.48 2.11
C ALA A 93 -5.24 -1.86 2.04
N ALA A 94 -5.09 -2.54 3.16
CA ALA A 94 -4.57 -3.90 3.20
C ALA A 94 -5.43 -4.85 2.35
N ARG A 95 -6.76 -4.69 2.36
CA ARG A 95 -7.64 -5.49 1.51
C ARG A 95 -7.40 -5.21 0.03
N VAL A 96 -7.14 -3.97 -0.34
CA VAL A 96 -6.80 -3.62 -1.73
C VAL A 96 -5.49 -4.28 -2.15
N VAL A 97 -4.47 -4.24 -1.29
CA VAL A 97 -3.19 -4.93 -1.54
C VAL A 97 -3.43 -6.43 -1.70
N TYR A 98 -4.17 -7.03 -0.78
CA TYR A 98 -4.47 -8.45 -0.79
C TYR A 98 -5.15 -8.86 -2.12
N ASN A 99 -6.18 -8.14 -2.52
CA ASN A 99 -6.92 -8.45 -3.74
C ASN A 99 -6.08 -8.21 -5.01
N TYR A 100 -5.33 -7.12 -5.02
CA TYR A 100 -4.53 -6.74 -6.20
C TYR A 100 -3.48 -7.79 -6.53
N TYR A 101 -2.85 -8.38 -5.51
CA TYR A 101 -1.77 -9.35 -5.69
C TYR A 101 -2.24 -10.81 -5.70
N GLY A 102 -3.55 -11.07 -5.80
CA GLY A 102 -4.07 -12.41 -6.05
C GLY A 102 -4.86 -13.06 -4.91
N GLY A 103 -5.04 -12.39 -3.79
CA GLY A 103 -5.89 -12.87 -2.71
C GLY A 103 -5.46 -14.24 -2.18
N GLU A 104 -6.42 -15.13 -2.00
CA GLU A 104 -6.16 -16.47 -1.46
C GLU A 104 -5.20 -17.31 -2.31
N ASN A 105 -4.99 -16.94 -3.57
CA ASN A 105 -4.05 -17.63 -4.45
C ASN A 105 -2.59 -17.27 -4.16
N ARG A 106 -2.35 -16.17 -3.47
CA ARG A 106 -0.99 -15.69 -3.17
C ARG A 106 -0.69 -15.63 -1.68
N PHE A 107 -1.71 -15.54 -0.84
CA PHE A 107 -1.55 -15.39 0.60
C PHE A 107 -2.09 -16.62 1.31
N PRO A 108 -1.39 -17.14 2.34
CA PRO A 108 -1.80 -18.36 3.01
C PRO A 108 -3.05 -18.14 3.88
N GLU A 109 -3.81 -19.20 4.09
CA GLU A 109 -5.04 -19.18 4.89
C GLU A 109 -4.79 -18.65 6.31
N LEU A 110 -3.61 -18.84 6.85
CA LEU A 110 -3.27 -18.34 8.16
C LEU A 110 -3.37 -16.80 8.26
N PHE A 111 -3.40 -16.09 7.13
CA PHE A 111 -3.59 -14.65 7.13
C PHE A 111 -5.05 -14.22 7.21
N ASP A 112 -6.00 -15.15 7.10
CA ASP A 112 -7.42 -14.81 7.02
C ASP A 112 -7.90 -14.02 8.25
N ASP A 113 -7.53 -14.45 9.46
CA ASP A 113 -7.92 -13.76 10.69
C ASP A 113 -7.33 -12.36 10.77
N MET A 114 -6.08 -12.20 10.34
CA MET A 114 -5.41 -10.90 10.26
C MET A 114 -6.16 -9.97 9.31
N MET A 115 -6.55 -10.47 8.15
CA MET A 115 -7.28 -9.68 7.15
C MET A 115 -8.67 -9.31 7.65
N MET A 116 -9.37 -10.22 8.32
CA MET A 116 -10.67 -9.92 8.92
C MET A 116 -10.54 -8.86 10.01
N GLY A 117 -9.47 -8.91 10.79
CA GLY A 117 -9.22 -7.94 11.85
C GLY A 117 -8.97 -6.54 11.30
N VAL A 118 -8.13 -6.39 10.28
CA VAL A 118 -7.82 -5.08 9.70
C VAL A 118 -9.04 -4.49 8.99
N ASP A 119 -9.88 -5.32 8.36
CA ASP A 119 -11.08 -4.86 7.68
C ASP A 119 -12.10 -4.21 8.64
N LYS A 120 -12.04 -4.56 9.93
CA LYS A 120 -12.94 -4.04 10.96
C LYS A 120 -12.36 -2.87 11.75
N ALA A 121 -11.08 -2.61 11.59
CA ALA A 121 -10.38 -1.58 12.36
C ALA A 121 -10.78 -0.16 11.97
#